data_14c3143aec3f6ff79bd34326cf74e2df
#
_entry.id   14c3143aec3f6ff79bd34326cf74e2df
#
_cell.length_a   1.000
_cell.length_b   1.000
_cell.length_c   1.000
_cell.angle_alpha   90.00
_cell.angle_beta   90.00
_cell.angle_gamma   90.00
#
_symmetry.space_group_name_H-M   'P 1'
#
loop_
_entity.id
_entity.type
_entity.pdbx_description
1 polymer ?
#
loop_
_entity_poly.entity_id
_entity_poly.type
_entity_poly.pdbx_seq_one_letter_code
_entity_poly.pdbx_strand_id
1 'polypeptide(L)'
;MPPVPVNRPSLPRLARVDWPAEAAHPSAATAAAIATAAELLTNGQLVAIPTETVYGLAANALDPDAVALIYRAKGRPPSNPLIVHVADTAMARQLAADWPEAAERATAACWPGPLTVVVKKSADVPDIVTAGGPTVALRCPAHHLTRQLIERAGCPLAAPSANRSEAISPTTAQHVLEGLGNRVSLILDAGSCEHGLESTVLDCTVVPPRILRPGPLSAEHLAAALGAEVTLAALPEASGPGEPAIETDGTPREADTAARSPGQQRRHYAPQTPLELLPADAAAERV
;
A
#
# COMPACT_ATOMS: atom_id res chain seq x y z
N MET A 1 -41.60 24.78 -4.99
CA MET A 1 -40.87 23.52 -5.07
C MET A 1 -40.26 23.23 -3.71
N PRO A 2 -40.48 22.08 -3.08
CA PRO A 2 -39.79 21.72 -1.87
C PRO A 2 -38.25 21.55 -2.18
N PRO A 3 -37.35 21.91 -1.25
CA PRO A 3 -35.92 21.75 -1.46
C PRO A 3 -35.62 20.25 -1.64
N VAL A 4 -34.81 19.96 -2.70
CA VAL A 4 -34.29 18.62 -2.93
C VAL A 4 -33.46 18.23 -1.70
N PRO A 5 -33.68 17.06 -1.08
CA PRO A 5 -32.94 16.65 0.08
C PRO A 5 -31.45 16.53 -0.33
N VAL A 6 -30.60 17.36 0.26
CA VAL A 6 -29.15 17.24 0.15
C VAL A 6 -28.80 15.93 0.84
N ASN A 7 -28.51 14.91 0.03
CA ASN A 7 -28.05 13.61 0.51
C ASN A 7 -26.68 13.86 1.19
N ARG A 8 -26.67 14.04 2.52
CA ARG A 8 -25.43 14.12 3.28
C ARG A 8 -24.77 12.76 3.15
N PRO A 9 -23.52 12.71 2.69
CA PRO A 9 -22.81 11.45 2.62
C PRO A 9 -22.81 10.82 4.03
N SER A 10 -23.33 9.61 4.12
CA SER A 10 -23.35 8.85 5.38
C SER A 10 -21.91 8.58 5.80
N LEU A 11 -21.64 8.65 7.12
CA LEU A 11 -20.35 8.19 7.67
C LEU A 11 -20.10 6.74 7.26
N PRO A 12 -18.82 6.33 7.07
CA PRO A 12 -18.50 4.95 6.75
C PRO A 12 -19.04 4.01 7.82
N ARG A 13 -19.45 2.82 7.41
CA ARG A 13 -19.78 1.76 8.37
C ARG A 13 -18.47 1.26 8.98
N LEU A 14 -18.37 1.31 10.31
CA LEU A 14 -17.29 0.69 11.06
C LEU A 14 -17.74 -0.71 11.47
N ALA A 15 -17.07 -1.75 10.97
CA ALA A 15 -17.33 -3.12 11.38
C ALA A 15 -16.14 -3.62 12.21
N ARG A 16 -16.38 -3.78 13.52
CA ARG A 16 -15.41 -4.43 14.40
C ARG A 16 -15.32 -5.91 14.04
N VAL A 17 -14.11 -6.38 13.80
CA VAL A 17 -13.83 -7.76 13.43
C VAL A 17 -12.83 -8.33 14.42
N ASP A 18 -13.18 -9.46 15.00
CA ASP A 18 -12.32 -10.18 15.93
C ASP A 18 -12.06 -11.57 15.37
N TRP A 19 -10.79 -11.83 15.09
CA TRP A 19 -10.35 -13.14 14.63
C TRP A 19 -9.01 -13.47 15.29
N PRO A 20 -9.05 -14.11 16.47
CA PRO A 20 -7.85 -14.57 17.15
C PRO A 20 -7.02 -15.50 16.25
N ALA A 21 -5.70 -15.35 16.29
CA ALA A 21 -4.79 -16.13 15.44
C ALA A 21 -4.96 -17.65 15.62
N GLU A 22 -5.38 -18.09 16.83
CA GLU A 22 -5.61 -19.48 17.17
C GLU A 22 -6.98 -20.01 16.72
N ALA A 23 -7.91 -19.13 16.29
CA ALA A 23 -9.23 -19.56 15.87
C ALA A 23 -9.22 -20.09 14.43
N ALA A 24 -9.62 -21.34 14.24
CA ALA A 24 -9.70 -21.97 12.93
C ALA A 24 -10.68 -21.26 11.97
N HIS A 25 -11.71 -20.60 12.53
CA HIS A 25 -12.75 -19.91 11.76
C HIS A 25 -13.12 -18.56 12.40
N PRO A 26 -13.52 -17.56 11.59
CA PRO A 26 -14.02 -16.29 12.10
C PRO A 26 -15.34 -16.47 12.84
N SER A 27 -15.66 -15.56 13.77
CA SER A 27 -17.00 -15.47 14.33
C SER A 27 -18.04 -15.20 13.24
N ALA A 28 -19.30 -15.52 13.49
CA ALA A 28 -20.39 -15.24 12.53
C ALA A 28 -20.46 -13.74 12.16
N ALA A 29 -20.22 -12.84 13.12
CA ALA A 29 -20.18 -11.40 12.89
C ALA A 29 -19.02 -11.00 11.98
N THR A 30 -17.83 -11.55 12.22
CA THR A 30 -16.63 -11.32 11.38
C THR A 30 -16.84 -11.87 9.97
N ALA A 31 -17.41 -13.08 9.84
CA ALA A 31 -17.74 -13.68 8.53
C ALA A 31 -18.72 -12.82 7.73
N ALA A 32 -19.76 -12.27 8.40
CA ALA A 32 -20.71 -11.36 7.78
C ALA A 32 -20.06 -10.04 7.34
N ALA A 33 -19.14 -9.49 8.15
CA ALA A 33 -18.40 -8.29 7.80
C ALA A 33 -17.50 -8.50 6.58
N ILE A 34 -16.80 -9.65 6.51
CA ILE A 34 -15.98 -10.03 5.35
C ILE A 34 -16.86 -10.18 4.10
N ALA A 35 -18.04 -10.83 4.21
CA ALA A 35 -18.96 -10.98 3.09
C ALA A 35 -19.43 -9.61 2.57
N THR A 36 -19.85 -8.71 3.47
CA THR A 36 -20.25 -7.34 3.11
C THR A 36 -19.11 -6.57 2.45
N ALA A 37 -17.87 -6.68 2.98
CA ALA A 37 -16.70 -6.05 2.39
C ALA A 37 -16.41 -6.58 0.99
N ALA A 38 -16.49 -7.90 0.78
CA ALA A 38 -16.30 -8.53 -0.52
C ALA A 38 -17.33 -8.04 -1.56
N GLU A 39 -18.61 -7.97 -1.16
CA GLU A 39 -19.67 -7.42 -2.02
C GLU A 39 -19.43 -5.96 -2.39
N LEU A 40 -18.99 -5.11 -1.44
CA LEU A 40 -18.64 -3.73 -1.73
C LEU A 40 -17.50 -3.62 -2.74
N LEU A 41 -16.43 -4.42 -2.56
CA LEU A 41 -15.27 -4.43 -3.45
C LEU A 41 -15.63 -4.91 -4.86
N THR A 42 -16.44 -5.96 -4.99
CA THR A 42 -16.90 -6.47 -6.29
C THR A 42 -17.86 -5.52 -7.00
N ASN A 43 -18.54 -4.66 -6.24
CA ASN A 43 -19.38 -3.57 -6.75
C ASN A 43 -18.61 -2.25 -6.98
N GLY A 44 -17.26 -2.30 -7.03
CA GLY A 44 -16.41 -1.15 -7.34
C GLY A 44 -16.29 -0.12 -6.21
N GLN A 45 -16.67 -0.45 -4.97
CA GLN A 45 -16.60 0.46 -3.84
C GLN A 45 -15.31 0.30 -3.03
N LEU A 46 -14.99 1.32 -2.22
CA LEU A 46 -13.79 1.35 -1.40
C LEU A 46 -14.06 0.76 0.00
N VAL A 47 -13.13 -0.09 0.44
CA VAL A 47 -13.12 -0.65 1.80
C VAL A 47 -11.75 -0.40 2.44
N ALA A 48 -11.71 0.07 3.67
CA ALA A 48 -10.48 0.11 4.44
C ALA A 48 -10.25 -1.23 5.14
N ILE A 49 -9.05 -1.79 4.96
CA ILE A 49 -8.67 -3.12 5.39
C ILE A 49 -7.46 -3.09 6.34
N PRO A 50 -7.44 -3.91 7.39
CA PRO A 50 -6.29 -4.05 8.26
C PRO A 50 -5.19 -4.87 7.58
N THR A 51 -3.93 -4.54 7.85
CA THR A 51 -2.79 -5.39 7.55
C THR A 51 -1.84 -5.40 8.76
N GLU A 52 -0.85 -6.27 8.75
CA GLU A 52 0.18 -6.28 9.79
C GLU A 52 1.06 -5.02 9.77
N THR A 53 1.12 -4.31 8.63
CA THR A 53 1.92 -3.10 8.45
C THR A 53 1.14 -1.83 8.76
N VAL A 54 0.20 -1.44 7.92
CA VAL A 54 -0.68 -0.27 8.06
C VAL A 54 -2.06 -0.59 7.48
N TYR A 55 -3.09 0.18 7.83
CA TYR A 55 -4.40 0.05 7.16
C TYR A 55 -4.30 0.45 5.69
N GLY A 56 -4.90 -0.37 4.81
CA GLY A 56 -4.97 -0.15 3.37
C GLY A 56 -6.33 0.33 2.91
N LEU A 57 -6.38 1.21 1.89
CA LEU A 57 -7.60 1.60 1.20
C LEU A 57 -7.75 0.73 -0.05
N ALA A 58 -8.63 -0.26 0.03
CA ALA A 58 -8.78 -1.31 -0.96
C ALA A 58 -9.84 -1.02 -2.01
N ALA A 59 -9.55 -1.39 -3.25
CA ALA A 59 -10.47 -1.52 -4.37
C ALA A 59 -10.09 -2.74 -5.20
N ASN A 60 -11.02 -3.26 -6.03
CA ASN A 60 -10.70 -4.28 -7.01
C ASN A 60 -9.62 -3.77 -7.98
N ALA A 61 -8.45 -4.42 -7.98
CA ALA A 61 -7.30 -4.01 -8.79
C ALA A 61 -7.51 -4.17 -10.31
N LEU A 62 -8.45 -5.02 -10.71
CA LEU A 62 -8.78 -5.29 -12.11
C LEU A 62 -9.90 -4.38 -12.66
N ASP A 63 -10.47 -3.53 -11.81
CA ASP A 63 -11.47 -2.55 -12.18
C ASP A 63 -10.87 -1.13 -12.20
N PRO A 64 -10.58 -0.54 -13.38
CA PRO A 64 -9.99 0.79 -13.48
C PRO A 64 -10.82 1.89 -12.82
N ASP A 65 -12.15 1.79 -12.83
CA ASP A 65 -13.04 2.78 -12.23
C ASP A 65 -12.99 2.72 -10.71
N ALA A 66 -12.94 1.52 -10.13
CA ALA A 66 -12.75 1.30 -8.71
C ALA A 66 -11.36 1.80 -8.26
N VAL A 67 -10.31 1.55 -9.03
CA VAL A 67 -8.97 2.06 -8.75
C VAL A 67 -8.94 3.59 -8.81
N ALA A 68 -9.63 4.22 -9.77
CA ALA A 68 -9.73 5.68 -9.86
C ALA A 68 -10.38 6.30 -8.60
N LEU A 69 -11.28 5.58 -7.90
CA LEU A 69 -11.83 6.03 -6.63
C LEU A 69 -10.76 6.15 -5.54
N ILE A 70 -9.76 5.25 -5.50
CA ILE A 70 -8.63 5.34 -4.56
C ILE A 70 -7.91 6.67 -4.74
N TYR A 71 -7.53 7.02 -5.96
CA TYR A 71 -6.82 8.26 -6.27
C TYR A 71 -7.64 9.49 -5.84
N ARG A 72 -8.95 9.50 -6.15
CA ARG A 72 -9.86 10.59 -5.76
C ARG A 72 -10.02 10.69 -4.24
N ALA A 73 -10.26 9.57 -3.55
CA ALA A 73 -10.47 9.56 -2.11
C ALA A 73 -9.25 10.06 -1.33
N LYS A 74 -8.04 9.70 -1.79
CA LYS A 74 -6.78 10.09 -1.16
C LYS A 74 -6.27 11.47 -1.60
N GLY A 75 -6.69 12.01 -2.75
CA GLY A 75 -6.01 13.11 -3.42
C GLY A 75 -4.59 12.70 -3.88
N ARG A 76 -4.44 11.43 -4.31
CA ARG A 76 -3.15 10.86 -4.72
C ARG A 76 -2.82 11.26 -6.15
N PRO A 77 -1.55 11.66 -6.45
CA PRO A 77 -1.13 11.90 -7.83
C PRO A 77 -1.23 10.62 -8.67
N PRO A 78 -1.75 10.69 -9.92
CA PRO A 78 -1.85 9.53 -10.81
C PRO A 78 -0.50 8.89 -11.16
N SER A 79 0.60 9.64 -11.08
CA SER A 79 1.97 9.17 -11.30
C SER A 79 2.51 8.26 -10.19
N ASN A 80 1.79 8.11 -9.07
CA ASN A 80 2.22 7.31 -7.94
C ASN A 80 1.51 5.94 -7.95
N PRO A 81 2.17 4.82 -8.37
CA PRO A 81 1.56 3.51 -8.54
C PRO A 81 1.03 2.92 -7.23
N LEU A 82 0.27 1.86 -7.33
CA LEU A 82 -0.36 1.17 -6.21
C LEU A 82 0.27 -0.21 -6.00
N ILE A 83 0.26 -0.69 -4.75
CA ILE A 83 0.57 -2.08 -4.42
C ILE A 83 -0.71 -2.89 -4.54
N VAL A 84 -0.63 -4.02 -5.23
CA VAL A 84 -1.72 -4.99 -5.37
C VAL A 84 -1.54 -6.10 -4.33
N HIS A 85 -2.55 -6.28 -3.50
CA HIS A 85 -2.60 -7.31 -2.48
C HIS A 85 -3.27 -8.57 -3.06
N VAL A 86 -2.65 -9.72 -2.79
CA VAL A 86 -3.07 -11.04 -3.27
C VAL A 86 -3.28 -12.00 -2.09
N ALA A 87 -4.09 -13.03 -2.28
CA ALA A 87 -4.32 -14.05 -1.26
C ALA A 87 -3.11 -14.98 -1.11
N ASP A 88 -2.44 -15.27 -2.22
CA ASP A 88 -1.33 -16.23 -2.31
C ASP A 88 -0.41 -15.95 -3.52
N THR A 89 0.64 -16.75 -3.66
CA THR A 89 1.59 -16.67 -4.78
C THR A 89 0.95 -17.10 -6.11
N ALA A 90 -0.05 -17.98 -6.09
CA ALA A 90 -0.72 -18.43 -7.33
C ALA A 90 -1.49 -17.25 -7.97
N MET A 91 -2.23 -16.48 -7.17
CA MET A 91 -2.90 -15.25 -7.62
C MET A 91 -1.87 -14.18 -8.09
N ALA A 92 -0.74 -14.05 -7.38
CA ALA A 92 0.31 -13.12 -7.77
C ALA A 92 0.90 -13.40 -9.15
N ARG A 93 1.16 -14.68 -9.44
CA ARG A 93 1.70 -15.12 -10.74
C ARG A 93 0.78 -14.81 -11.92
N GLN A 94 -0.54 -14.77 -11.72
CA GLN A 94 -1.49 -14.40 -12.77
C GLN A 94 -1.36 -12.91 -13.17
N LEU A 95 -0.88 -12.08 -12.25
CA LEU A 95 -0.69 -10.65 -12.47
C LEU A 95 0.70 -10.29 -13.03
N ALA A 96 1.57 -11.27 -13.14
CA ALA A 96 2.94 -11.13 -13.63
C ALA A 96 3.10 -11.70 -15.04
N ALA A 97 3.76 -10.96 -15.93
CA ALA A 97 4.16 -11.47 -17.25
C ALA A 97 5.39 -12.37 -17.15
N ASP A 98 6.20 -12.17 -16.10
CA ASP A 98 7.40 -12.94 -15.82
C ASP A 98 7.57 -13.06 -14.30
N TRP A 99 8.01 -14.24 -13.82
CA TRP A 99 8.21 -14.51 -12.40
C TRP A 99 9.66 -14.89 -12.14
N PRO A 100 10.55 -13.90 -11.86
CA PRO A 100 11.98 -14.15 -11.68
C PRO A 100 12.26 -15.06 -10.47
N GLU A 101 13.39 -15.77 -10.49
CA GLU A 101 13.85 -16.62 -9.38
C GLU A 101 13.97 -15.81 -8.07
N ALA A 102 14.40 -14.54 -8.15
CA ALA A 102 14.45 -13.66 -7.00
C ALA A 102 13.06 -13.44 -6.36
N ALA A 103 12.01 -13.26 -7.17
CA ALA A 103 10.65 -13.15 -6.68
C ALA A 103 10.17 -14.48 -6.04
N GLU A 104 10.51 -15.63 -6.67
CA GLU A 104 10.18 -16.96 -6.13
C GLU A 104 10.78 -17.17 -4.75
N ARG A 105 12.09 -16.99 -4.61
CA ARG A 105 12.79 -17.17 -3.34
C ARG A 105 12.34 -16.19 -2.26
N ALA A 106 12.18 -14.91 -2.62
CA ALA A 106 11.75 -13.89 -1.68
C ALA A 106 10.33 -14.15 -1.15
N THR A 107 9.39 -14.51 -2.03
CA THR A 107 8.01 -14.80 -1.63
C THR A 107 7.90 -16.12 -0.87
N ALA A 108 8.64 -17.16 -1.22
CA ALA A 108 8.69 -18.41 -0.46
C ALA A 108 9.17 -18.22 0.98
N ALA A 109 10.09 -17.28 1.22
CA ALA A 109 10.65 -17.02 2.54
C ALA A 109 9.84 -15.99 3.36
N CYS A 110 9.18 -15.01 2.69
CA CYS A 110 8.66 -13.82 3.37
C CYS A 110 7.15 -13.60 3.16
N TRP A 111 6.43 -14.46 2.45
CA TRP A 111 4.99 -14.43 2.31
C TRP A 111 4.31 -15.59 3.01
N PRO A 112 3.16 -15.33 3.64
CA PRO A 112 2.50 -14.05 3.86
C PRO A 112 3.31 -13.15 4.79
N GLY A 113 3.43 -11.83 4.44
CA GLY A 113 4.26 -10.95 5.25
C GLY A 113 4.46 -9.53 4.71
N PRO A 114 5.35 -8.75 5.36
CA PRO A 114 5.58 -7.35 5.06
C PRO A 114 6.57 -7.14 3.88
N LEU A 115 6.55 -8.04 2.88
CA LEU A 115 7.31 -7.94 1.66
C LEU A 115 6.40 -7.61 0.47
N THR A 116 6.80 -6.62 -0.31
CA THR A 116 6.26 -6.33 -1.64
C THR A 116 7.33 -6.63 -2.68
N VAL A 117 7.00 -7.41 -3.71
CA VAL A 117 7.87 -7.69 -4.85
C VAL A 117 7.40 -6.92 -6.08
N VAL A 118 8.34 -6.34 -6.82
CA VAL A 118 8.08 -5.69 -8.11
C VAL A 118 8.51 -6.63 -9.21
N VAL A 119 7.58 -6.92 -10.13
CA VAL A 119 7.77 -7.82 -11.28
C VAL A 119 7.17 -7.18 -12.54
N LYS A 120 7.48 -7.70 -13.73
CA LYS A 120 6.82 -7.26 -14.97
C LYS A 120 5.33 -7.60 -14.90
N LYS A 121 4.46 -6.62 -15.19
CA LYS A 121 3.01 -6.80 -15.13
C LYS A 121 2.49 -7.64 -16.28
N SER A 122 1.44 -8.44 -16.04
CA SER A 122 0.65 -9.05 -17.10
C SER A 122 -0.24 -7.99 -17.79
N ALA A 123 -0.79 -8.34 -18.95
CA ALA A 123 -1.72 -7.46 -19.68
C ALA A 123 -3.04 -7.22 -18.92
N ASP A 124 -3.40 -8.11 -17.99
CA ASP A 124 -4.63 -8.00 -17.21
C ASP A 124 -4.58 -6.90 -16.15
N VAL A 125 -3.36 -6.45 -15.78
CA VAL A 125 -3.20 -5.35 -14.80
C VAL A 125 -3.43 -4.00 -15.48
N PRO A 126 -4.47 -3.24 -15.09
CA PRO A 126 -4.77 -1.94 -15.69
C PRO A 126 -3.63 -0.93 -15.49
N ASP A 127 -3.38 -0.09 -16.49
CA ASP A 127 -2.32 0.93 -16.46
C ASP A 127 -2.46 1.91 -15.30
N ILE A 128 -3.67 2.22 -14.89
CA ILE A 128 -3.92 3.10 -13.75
C ILE A 128 -3.33 2.56 -12.44
N VAL A 129 -3.23 1.24 -12.27
CA VAL A 129 -2.61 0.60 -11.09
C VAL A 129 -1.11 0.87 -11.04
N THR A 130 -0.46 0.85 -12.20
CA THR A 130 0.99 0.95 -12.35
C THR A 130 1.46 2.35 -12.77
N ALA A 131 0.54 3.33 -12.79
CA ALA A 131 0.80 4.68 -13.31
C ALA A 131 1.37 4.65 -14.75
N GLY A 132 0.91 3.69 -15.59
CA GLY A 132 1.40 3.48 -16.94
C GLY A 132 2.74 2.73 -17.04
N GLY A 133 3.35 2.35 -15.91
CA GLY A 133 4.61 1.62 -15.88
C GLY A 133 4.48 0.14 -16.32
N PRO A 134 5.59 -0.50 -16.74
CA PRO A 134 5.60 -1.88 -17.21
C PRO A 134 5.67 -2.91 -16.08
N THR A 135 5.72 -2.48 -14.82
CA THR A 135 5.88 -3.33 -13.64
C THR A 135 4.71 -3.18 -12.69
N VAL A 136 4.43 -4.24 -11.91
CA VAL A 136 3.45 -4.25 -10.84
C VAL A 136 4.11 -4.62 -9.52
N ALA A 137 3.67 -3.96 -8.44
CA ALA A 137 4.08 -4.24 -7.08
C ALA A 137 3.03 -5.16 -6.43
N LEU A 138 3.44 -6.36 -6.00
CA LEU A 138 2.57 -7.42 -5.48
C LEU A 138 2.93 -7.73 -4.03
N ARG A 139 1.91 -7.99 -3.20
CA ARG A 139 2.09 -8.37 -1.80
C ARG A 139 1.03 -9.35 -1.32
N CYS A 140 1.45 -10.39 -0.60
CA CYS A 140 0.56 -11.25 0.17
C CYS A 140 0.66 -10.86 1.65
N PRO A 141 -0.32 -10.12 2.22
CA PRO A 141 -0.24 -9.63 3.61
C PRO A 141 -0.36 -10.78 4.62
N ALA A 142 0.27 -10.65 5.79
CA ALA A 142 0.18 -11.66 6.84
C ALA A 142 -1.21 -11.70 7.51
N HIS A 143 -1.96 -10.61 7.48
CA HIS A 143 -3.23 -10.49 8.18
C HIS A 143 -4.30 -11.45 7.61
N HIS A 144 -4.76 -12.42 8.40
CA HIS A 144 -5.69 -13.48 7.98
C HIS A 144 -6.98 -12.93 7.39
N LEU A 145 -7.61 -11.94 8.05
CA LEU A 145 -8.85 -11.33 7.59
C LEU A 145 -8.70 -10.75 6.17
N THR A 146 -7.60 -10.08 5.89
CA THR A 146 -7.37 -9.47 4.59
C THR A 146 -7.18 -10.51 3.49
N ARG A 147 -6.47 -11.61 3.76
CA ARG A 147 -6.36 -12.70 2.80
C ARG A 147 -7.70 -13.37 2.54
N GLN A 148 -8.48 -13.66 3.57
CA GLN A 148 -9.84 -14.21 3.42
C GLN A 148 -10.77 -13.28 2.65
N LEU A 149 -10.64 -11.96 2.87
CA LEU A 149 -11.39 -10.98 2.09
C LEU A 149 -11.03 -11.04 0.60
N ILE A 150 -9.73 -11.13 0.27
CA ILE A 150 -9.26 -11.27 -1.12
C ILE A 150 -9.82 -12.55 -1.74
N GLU A 151 -9.71 -13.68 -1.04
CA GLU A 151 -10.27 -14.97 -1.47
C GLU A 151 -11.78 -14.89 -1.70
N ARG A 152 -12.52 -14.27 -0.75
CA ARG A 152 -13.97 -14.11 -0.82
C ARG A 152 -14.42 -13.18 -1.93
N ALA A 153 -13.68 -12.10 -2.18
CA ALA A 153 -13.95 -11.17 -3.28
C ALA A 153 -13.61 -11.78 -4.65
N GLY A 154 -12.76 -12.82 -4.68
CA GLY A 154 -12.33 -13.48 -5.90
C GLY A 154 -11.47 -12.61 -6.83
N CYS A 155 -10.92 -11.51 -6.34
CA CYS A 155 -10.11 -10.58 -7.12
C CYS A 155 -8.95 -10.00 -6.27
N PRO A 156 -7.80 -9.65 -6.91
CA PRO A 156 -6.72 -8.93 -6.25
C PRO A 156 -7.15 -7.51 -5.88
N LEU A 157 -6.58 -6.95 -4.81
CA LEU A 157 -6.96 -5.64 -4.29
C LEU A 157 -5.83 -4.63 -4.43
N ALA A 158 -6.02 -3.54 -5.17
CA ALA A 158 -5.16 -2.38 -5.11
C ALA A 158 -5.39 -1.69 -3.75
N ALA A 159 -4.35 -1.62 -2.90
CA ALA A 159 -4.52 -1.09 -1.55
C ALA A 159 -3.28 -0.29 -1.07
N PRO A 160 -3.18 1.01 -1.40
CA PRO A 160 -2.26 1.92 -0.73
C PRO A 160 -2.70 2.13 0.72
N SER A 161 -1.85 2.75 1.57
CA SER A 161 -2.22 3.16 2.92
C SER A 161 -3.53 3.98 2.96
N ALA A 162 -4.37 3.79 3.98
CA ALA A 162 -5.72 4.38 4.06
C ALA A 162 -5.74 5.80 4.66
N ASN A 163 -4.80 6.67 4.27
CA ASN A 163 -4.69 8.08 4.63
C ASN A 163 -4.88 9.00 3.42
N ARG A 164 -5.04 10.29 3.65
CA ARG A 164 -4.87 11.30 2.59
C ARG A 164 -3.43 11.28 2.10
N SER A 165 -3.21 11.61 0.83
CA SER A 165 -1.85 11.69 0.27
C SER A 165 -0.97 12.59 1.12
N GLU A 166 0.30 12.22 1.29
CA GLU A 166 1.32 12.91 2.10
C GLU A 166 1.11 12.85 3.64
N ALA A 167 -0.07 12.48 4.14
CA ALA A 167 -0.29 12.32 5.58
C ALA A 167 0.37 11.03 6.11
N ILE A 168 0.44 10.91 7.45
CA ILE A 168 0.95 9.72 8.14
C ILE A 168 0.02 8.52 7.87
N SER A 169 0.62 7.35 7.68
CA SER A 169 -0.11 6.10 7.44
C SER A 169 -0.90 5.65 8.67
N PRO A 170 -2.16 5.22 8.50
CA PRO A 170 -3.02 4.84 9.60
C PRO A 170 -2.64 3.46 10.16
N THR A 171 -2.54 3.37 11.47
CA THR A 171 -2.27 2.11 12.19
C THR A 171 -3.49 1.56 12.94
N THR A 172 -4.60 2.31 12.93
CA THR A 172 -5.89 1.91 13.51
C THR A 172 -7.05 2.32 12.60
N ALA A 173 -8.21 1.68 12.80
CA ALA A 173 -9.45 2.05 12.10
C ALA A 173 -9.88 3.50 12.41
N GLN A 174 -9.59 3.98 13.63
CA GLN A 174 -9.89 5.36 14.03
C GLN A 174 -9.07 6.38 13.21
N HIS A 175 -7.78 6.12 12.96
CA HIS A 175 -6.94 6.98 12.10
C HIS A 175 -7.50 7.04 10.66
N VAL A 176 -8.03 5.92 10.15
CA VAL A 176 -8.70 5.89 8.84
C VAL A 176 -9.95 6.77 8.84
N LEU A 177 -10.79 6.64 9.86
CA LEU A 177 -12.02 7.43 10.00
C LEU A 177 -11.73 8.93 10.05
N GLU A 178 -10.71 9.34 10.79
CA GLU A 178 -10.27 10.73 10.89
C GLU A 178 -9.68 11.26 9.58
N GLY A 179 -8.88 10.43 8.87
CA GLY A 179 -8.19 10.86 7.65
C GLY A 179 -9.07 10.87 6.41
N LEU A 180 -9.88 9.83 6.20
CA LEU A 180 -10.69 9.64 4.99
C LEU A 180 -12.18 9.87 5.21
N GLY A 181 -12.69 9.63 6.43
CA GLY A 181 -14.08 9.86 6.77
C GLY A 181 -15.04 9.18 5.79
N ASN A 182 -16.02 9.94 5.28
CA ASN A 182 -17.08 9.47 4.39
C ASN A 182 -16.65 9.10 2.96
N ARG A 183 -15.35 9.11 2.67
CA ARG A 183 -14.80 8.69 1.35
C ARG A 183 -14.63 7.18 1.24
N VAL A 184 -14.89 6.45 2.33
CA VAL A 184 -14.79 4.99 2.42
C VAL A 184 -16.16 4.42 2.76
N SER A 185 -16.57 3.32 2.11
CA SER A 185 -17.88 2.71 2.34
C SER A 185 -17.93 1.90 3.63
N LEU A 186 -16.83 1.20 3.95
CA LEU A 186 -16.69 0.33 5.11
C LEU A 186 -15.25 0.35 5.62
N ILE A 187 -15.07 0.33 6.94
CA ILE A 187 -13.79 0.13 7.61
C ILE A 187 -13.90 -1.17 8.41
N LEU A 188 -13.02 -2.13 8.13
CA LEU A 188 -12.88 -3.35 8.92
C LEU A 188 -11.90 -3.06 10.08
N ASP A 189 -12.43 -3.00 11.30
CA ASP A 189 -11.63 -2.69 12.49
C ASP A 189 -11.14 -3.99 13.15
N ALA A 190 -9.87 -4.31 12.96
CA ALA A 190 -9.18 -5.43 13.60
C ALA A 190 -8.15 -4.97 14.66
N GLY A 191 -8.31 -3.77 15.19
CA GLY A 191 -7.35 -3.20 16.15
C GLY A 191 -6.13 -2.56 15.49
N SER A 192 -5.04 -2.44 16.26
CA SER A 192 -3.81 -1.80 15.83
C SER A 192 -2.96 -2.71 14.95
N CYS A 193 -2.29 -2.13 13.96
CA CYS A 193 -1.28 -2.84 13.16
C CYS A 193 -0.06 -3.19 14.02
N GLU A 194 0.61 -4.27 13.67
CA GLU A 194 1.77 -4.78 14.39
C GLU A 194 3.03 -3.93 14.17
N HIS A 195 3.31 -3.56 12.90
CA HIS A 195 4.55 -2.88 12.54
C HIS A 195 4.45 -1.35 12.53
N GLY A 196 3.34 -0.79 12.06
CA GLY A 196 3.19 0.67 11.93
C GLY A 196 4.03 1.32 10.82
N LEU A 197 4.74 0.50 10.02
CA LEU A 197 5.55 0.89 8.87
C LEU A 197 5.06 0.15 7.63
N GLU A 198 5.19 0.76 6.45
CA GLU A 198 4.86 0.07 5.20
C GLU A 198 5.84 -1.06 4.88
N SER A 199 5.40 -1.97 4.00
CA SER A 199 6.19 -3.13 3.55
C SER A 199 7.51 -2.72 2.92
N THR A 200 8.54 -3.56 3.08
CA THR A 200 9.76 -3.50 2.27
C THR A 200 9.41 -3.79 0.81
N VAL A 201 9.91 -2.98 -0.13
CA VAL A 201 9.66 -3.15 -1.57
C VAL A 201 10.94 -3.58 -2.26
N LEU A 202 10.91 -4.78 -2.84
CA LEU A 202 12.03 -5.40 -3.55
C LEU A 202 11.75 -5.43 -5.05
N ASP A 203 12.61 -4.77 -5.84
CA ASP A 203 12.61 -4.88 -7.30
C ASP A 203 13.30 -6.17 -7.74
N CYS A 204 12.51 -7.11 -8.23
CA CYS A 204 12.99 -8.38 -8.75
C CYS A 204 13.20 -8.37 -10.28
N THR A 205 13.04 -7.21 -10.93
CA THR A 205 13.23 -7.07 -12.39
C THR A 205 14.67 -6.77 -12.78
N VAL A 206 15.55 -6.55 -11.79
CA VAL A 206 16.97 -6.23 -11.97
C VAL A 206 17.86 -7.24 -11.25
N VAL A 207 19.12 -7.34 -11.66
CA VAL A 207 20.13 -8.21 -11.06
C VAL A 207 21.34 -7.35 -10.72
N PRO A 208 21.80 -7.35 -9.44
CA PRO A 208 21.15 -7.94 -8.27
C PRO A 208 19.80 -7.29 -7.94
N PRO A 209 18.88 -7.99 -7.24
CA PRO A 209 17.63 -7.43 -6.77
C PRO A 209 17.84 -6.21 -5.88
N ARG A 210 16.92 -5.23 -5.93
CA ARG A 210 17.13 -3.94 -5.30
C ARG A 210 15.95 -3.51 -4.44
N ILE A 211 16.23 -3.11 -3.19
CA ILE A 211 15.23 -2.51 -2.32
C ILE A 211 14.92 -1.10 -2.80
N LEU A 212 13.69 -0.86 -3.22
CA LEU A 212 13.18 0.45 -3.65
C LEU A 212 12.64 1.28 -2.48
N ARG A 213 12.14 0.61 -1.44
CA ARG A 213 11.65 1.22 -0.20
C ARG A 213 12.01 0.33 0.98
N PRO A 214 12.76 0.84 1.97
CA PRO A 214 12.96 0.16 3.25
C PRO A 214 11.64 -0.04 3.99
N GLY A 215 11.55 -1.11 4.77
CA GLY A 215 10.41 -1.48 5.60
C GLY A 215 10.84 -2.47 6.70
N PRO A 216 9.92 -3.30 7.24
CA PRO A 216 10.23 -4.23 8.32
C PRO A 216 11.31 -5.28 7.99
N LEU A 217 11.49 -5.63 6.72
CA LEU A 217 12.53 -6.60 6.31
C LEU A 217 13.80 -5.86 5.89
N SER A 218 14.93 -6.19 6.53
CA SER A 218 16.24 -5.59 6.21
C SER A 218 16.88 -6.18 4.94
N ALA A 219 17.90 -5.51 4.41
CA ALA A 219 18.66 -5.97 3.26
C ALA A 219 19.38 -7.31 3.56
N GLU A 220 19.90 -7.47 4.77
CA GLU A 220 20.58 -8.69 5.22
C GLU A 220 19.60 -9.87 5.28
N HIS A 221 18.39 -9.64 5.80
CA HIS A 221 17.36 -10.66 5.85
C HIS A 221 16.98 -11.13 4.43
N LEU A 222 16.77 -10.18 3.51
CA LEU A 222 16.45 -10.50 2.12
C LEU A 222 17.61 -11.16 1.39
N ALA A 223 18.86 -10.72 1.61
CA ALA A 223 20.04 -11.36 1.04
C ALA A 223 20.19 -12.82 1.49
N ALA A 224 19.94 -13.09 2.77
CA ALA A 224 19.93 -14.45 3.31
C ALA A 224 18.81 -15.32 2.69
N ALA A 225 17.61 -14.78 2.57
CA ALA A 225 16.47 -15.46 1.95
C ALA A 225 16.69 -15.78 0.47
N LEU A 226 17.32 -14.87 -0.26
CA LEU A 226 17.64 -15.03 -1.68
C LEU A 226 18.89 -15.89 -1.94
N GLY A 227 19.78 -15.99 -0.96
CA GLY A 227 21.13 -16.55 -1.17
C GLY A 227 21.95 -15.74 -2.18
N ALA A 228 21.70 -14.42 -2.28
CA ALA A 228 22.29 -13.51 -3.24
C ALA A 228 22.38 -12.08 -2.67
N GLU A 229 23.25 -11.26 -3.29
CA GLU A 229 23.34 -9.85 -2.94
C GLU A 229 22.03 -9.11 -3.19
N VAL A 230 21.70 -8.19 -2.27
CA VAL A 230 20.56 -7.25 -2.40
C VAL A 230 21.10 -5.84 -2.24
N THR A 231 20.81 -4.98 -3.21
CA THR A 231 21.24 -3.58 -3.20
C THR A 231 20.12 -2.66 -2.69
N LEU A 232 20.50 -1.46 -2.23
CA LEU A 232 19.56 -0.39 -1.90
C LEU A 232 19.48 0.59 -3.07
N ALA A 233 18.28 1.04 -3.40
CA ALA A 233 18.12 2.17 -4.30
C ALA A 233 18.69 3.42 -3.62
N ALA A 234 19.41 4.26 -4.39
CA ALA A 234 19.82 5.57 -3.88
C ALA A 234 18.57 6.35 -3.46
N LEU A 235 18.55 6.84 -2.22
CA LEU A 235 17.51 7.78 -1.80
C LEU A 235 17.71 9.06 -2.62
N PRO A 236 16.64 9.72 -3.09
CA PRO A 236 16.77 11.05 -3.65
C PRO A 236 17.43 11.95 -2.60
N GLU A 237 18.54 12.58 -2.96
CA GLU A 237 19.23 13.51 -2.06
C GLU A 237 18.24 14.53 -1.53
N ALA A 238 18.21 14.69 -0.21
CA ALA A 238 17.44 15.74 0.43
C ALA A 238 18.06 17.08 0.01
N SER A 239 17.44 17.73 -0.97
CA SER A 239 17.78 19.14 -1.26
C SER A 239 17.51 19.93 0.01
N GLY A 240 18.53 20.61 0.53
CA GLY A 240 18.42 21.47 1.68
C GLY A 240 17.29 22.52 1.50
N PRO A 241 16.74 23.07 2.59
CA PRO A 241 15.70 24.08 2.50
C PRO A 241 16.29 25.32 1.82
N GLY A 242 15.91 25.60 0.55
CA GLY A 242 16.17 26.90 -0.05
C GLY A 242 16.69 26.98 -1.48
N GLU A 243 16.95 25.89 -2.20
CA GLU A 243 17.31 26.04 -3.61
C GLU A 243 16.12 25.85 -4.55
N PRO A 244 15.74 26.89 -5.31
CA PRO A 244 14.81 26.71 -6.42
C PRO A 244 15.49 25.86 -7.51
N ALA A 245 14.83 24.81 -7.95
CA ALA A 245 15.28 23.97 -9.06
C ALA A 245 15.19 24.76 -10.38
N ILE A 246 16.21 25.57 -10.69
CA ILE A 246 16.39 26.17 -12.00
C ILE A 246 17.68 25.60 -12.56
N GLU A 247 17.61 24.71 -13.54
CA GLU A 247 18.75 24.43 -14.40
C GLU A 247 18.84 25.54 -15.44
N THR A 248 20.05 26.08 -15.59
CA THR A 248 20.37 27.28 -16.38
C THR A 248 20.39 27.06 -17.91
N ASP A 249 19.91 25.93 -18.42
CA ASP A 249 19.97 25.62 -19.87
C ASP A 249 18.63 25.38 -20.56
N GLY A 250 17.49 25.53 -19.87
CA GLY A 250 16.16 25.48 -20.49
C GLY A 250 15.75 24.12 -21.05
N THR A 251 16.49 23.04 -20.79
CA THR A 251 16.07 21.70 -21.16
C THR A 251 15.05 21.17 -20.15
N PRO A 252 13.89 20.62 -20.57
CA PRO A 252 13.01 19.94 -19.66
C PRO A 252 13.78 18.75 -19.06
N ARG A 253 13.94 18.70 -17.73
CA ARG A 253 14.35 17.46 -17.07
C ARG A 253 13.43 16.36 -17.56
N GLU A 254 14.00 15.20 -17.88
CA GLU A 254 13.26 13.99 -18.27
C GLU A 254 11.99 13.88 -17.44
N ALA A 255 10.87 14.11 -18.11
CA ALA A 255 9.56 14.18 -17.49
C ALA A 255 9.30 12.87 -16.76
N ASP A 256 8.91 12.98 -15.50
CA ASP A 256 8.11 12.06 -14.71
C ASP A 256 8.03 10.63 -15.27
N THR A 257 9.14 9.91 -15.26
CA THR A 257 9.05 8.46 -15.38
C THR A 257 8.26 7.96 -14.16
N ALA A 258 7.14 7.29 -14.42
CA ALA A 258 6.29 6.75 -13.37
C ALA A 258 7.16 6.03 -12.32
N ALA A 259 6.96 6.36 -11.05
CA ALA A 259 7.71 5.73 -9.96
C ALA A 259 7.51 4.20 -10.03
N ARG A 260 8.56 3.42 -9.86
CA ARG A 260 8.47 1.95 -9.90
C ARG A 260 7.75 1.35 -8.70
N SER A 261 7.64 2.13 -7.60
CA SER A 261 6.91 1.74 -6.39
C SER A 261 6.39 2.97 -5.65
N PRO A 262 5.36 2.81 -4.80
CA PRO A 262 4.96 3.85 -3.85
C PRO A 262 6.11 4.23 -2.90
N GLY A 263 6.14 5.50 -2.48
CA GLY A 263 7.15 5.99 -1.51
C GLY A 263 8.42 6.57 -2.13
N GLN A 264 8.55 6.58 -3.46
CA GLN A 264 9.69 7.19 -4.17
C GLN A 264 9.51 8.68 -4.46
N GLN A 265 8.38 9.29 -4.07
CA GLN A 265 8.15 10.72 -4.28
C GLN A 265 8.92 11.56 -3.26
N ARG A 266 9.35 12.76 -3.68
CA ARG A 266 10.10 13.71 -2.86
C ARG A 266 9.38 14.12 -1.57
N ARG A 267 8.03 14.17 -1.58
CA ARG A 267 7.22 14.48 -0.42
C ARG A 267 6.32 13.29 -0.10
N HIS A 268 6.71 12.56 0.94
CA HIS A 268 5.98 11.41 1.47
C HIS A 268 6.14 11.39 2.98
N TYR A 269 5.11 10.97 3.73
CA TYR A 269 5.12 10.97 5.21
C TYR A 269 5.46 12.33 5.82
N ALA A 270 4.81 13.40 5.34
CA ALA A 270 5.05 14.75 5.81
C ALA A 270 4.10 15.11 6.96
N PRO A 271 4.45 14.83 8.24
CA PRO A 271 3.61 15.19 9.38
C PRO A 271 3.46 16.72 9.47
N GLN A 272 2.31 17.18 9.98
CA GLN A 272 2.09 18.62 10.21
C GLN A 272 2.94 19.15 11.38
N THR A 273 3.28 18.25 12.32
CA THR A 273 4.15 18.59 13.44
C THR A 273 5.60 18.66 12.95
N PRO A 274 6.31 19.76 13.16
CA PRO A 274 7.73 19.87 12.84
C PRO A 274 8.53 18.78 13.56
N LEU A 275 9.40 18.09 12.82
CA LEU A 275 10.34 17.12 13.36
C LEU A 275 11.74 17.68 13.23
N GLU A 276 12.48 17.65 14.33
CA GLU A 276 13.91 17.97 14.36
C GLU A 276 14.70 16.69 14.65
N LEU A 277 15.69 16.42 13.82
CA LEU A 277 16.62 15.31 14.05
C LEU A 277 17.75 15.83 14.93
N LEU A 278 17.80 15.37 16.17
CA LEU A 278 18.86 15.73 17.10
C LEU A 278 19.88 14.56 17.18
N PRO A 279 21.19 14.85 17.25
CA PRO A 279 22.17 13.89 17.67
C PRO A 279 21.82 13.34 19.07
N ALA A 280 22.16 12.07 19.33
CA ALA A 280 21.75 11.40 20.56
C ALA A 280 22.25 12.10 21.84
N ASP A 281 23.39 12.75 21.78
CA ASP A 281 23.99 13.56 22.84
C ASP A 281 23.26 14.90 23.08
N ALA A 282 22.66 15.47 22.04
CA ALA A 282 21.91 16.74 22.15
C ALA A 282 20.43 16.52 22.57
N ALA A 283 19.92 15.30 22.49
CA ALA A 283 18.52 15.00 22.80
C ALA A 283 18.21 15.16 24.31
N ALA A 284 19.20 14.95 25.19
CA ALA A 284 19.02 15.05 26.65
C ALA A 284 18.90 16.48 27.20
N GLU A 285 19.28 17.49 26.42
CA GLU A 285 19.26 18.91 26.86
C GLU A 285 17.92 19.62 26.54
N ARG A 286 17.01 18.99 25.83
CA ARG A 286 15.75 19.60 25.35
C ARG A 286 14.46 18.96 25.88
N VAL A 287 14.54 18.08 26.89
CA VAL A 287 13.35 17.49 27.56
C VAL A 287 12.93 18.34 28.76
#